data_9ca96f0dd68c72c5c962808a5fb3483a
#
_entry.id   9ca96f0dd68c72c5c962808a5fb3483a
#
_cell.length_a   1.000
_cell.length_b   1.000
_cell.length_c   1.000
_cell.angle_alpha   90.00
_cell.angle_beta   90.00
_cell.angle_gamma   90.00
#
_symmetry.space_group_name_H-M   'P 1'
#
loop_
_entity.id
_entity.type
_entity.pdbx_description
1 polymer ?
#
loop_
_entity_poly.entity_id
_entity_poly.type
_entity_poly.pdbx_seq_one_letter_code
_entity_poly.pdbx_strand_id
1 'polypeptide(L)' 'MEKVTVVQGKTQVVIDRSCLPAYLNAGWQLQEKEDTKKGAK' A
#
# COMPACT_ATOMS: atom_id res chain seq x y z
N MET A 1 -2.44 11.80 -6.35
CA MET A 1 -1.87 11.10 -5.45
C MET A 1 -2.44 9.78 -5.29
N GLU A 2 -1.71 8.78 -5.49
CA GLU A 2 -2.18 7.44 -5.36
C GLU A 2 -1.67 6.86 -4.10
N LYS A 3 -2.48 6.07 -3.45
CA LYS A 3 -2.08 5.44 -2.24
C LYS A 3 -2.18 3.96 -2.37
N VAL A 4 -1.32 3.25 -1.66
CA VAL A 4 -1.33 1.81 -1.71
C VAL A 4 -1.29 1.31 -0.29
N THR A 5 -1.71 0.09 -0.10
CA THR A 5 -1.70 -0.52 1.21
C THR A 5 -0.56 -1.52 1.28
N VAL A 6 0.23 -1.43 2.32
CA VAL A 6 1.31 -2.38 2.53
C VAL A 6 1.05 -3.08 3.83
N VAL A 7 1.51 -4.32 3.94
CA VAL A 7 1.28 -5.11 5.13
C VAL A 7 2.59 -5.67 5.63
N GLN A 8 2.67 -5.85 6.91
CA GLN A 8 3.83 -6.45 7.49
C GLN A 8 3.33 -7.25 8.67
N GLY A 9 3.33 -8.55 8.56
CA GLY A 9 2.80 -9.39 9.60
C GLY A 9 1.32 -9.15 9.75
N LYS A 10 0.91 -8.60 10.87
CA LYS A 10 -0.47 -8.30 11.08
C LYS A 10 -0.78 -6.85 10.96
N THR A 11 0.14 -6.05 10.51
CA THR A 11 -0.04 -4.61 10.43
C THR A 11 -0.28 -4.20 9.01
N GLN A 12 -1.24 -3.31 8.79
CA GLN A 12 -1.52 -2.79 7.49
C GLN A 12 -1.44 -1.30 7.57
N VAL A 13 -0.81 -0.68 6.59
CA VAL A 13 -0.66 0.76 6.57
C VAL A 13 -0.89 1.24 5.16
N VAL A 14 -1.53 2.39 5.02
CA VAL A 14 -1.73 2.98 3.71
C VAL A 14 -0.69 4.07 3.54
N ILE A 15 0.04 4.02 2.46
CA ILE A 15 1.09 4.98 2.22
C ILE A 15 0.96 5.49 0.80
N ASP A 16 1.70 6.54 0.48
CA ASP A 16 1.73 7.05 -0.87
C ASP A 16 2.47 6.09 -1.74
N ARG A 17 2.07 6.01 -2.98
CA ARG A 17 2.72 5.12 -3.89
C ARG A 17 4.18 5.46 -4.03
N SER A 18 4.53 6.73 -3.93
CA SER A 18 5.92 7.10 -4.08
C SER A 18 6.77 6.61 -2.92
N CYS A 19 6.14 6.24 -1.80
CA CYS A 19 6.88 5.70 -0.69
C CYS A 19 6.98 4.19 -0.74
N LEU A 20 6.37 3.57 -1.73
CA LEU A 20 6.33 2.14 -1.81
C LEU A 20 7.72 1.50 -1.80
N PRO A 21 8.68 1.98 -2.61
CA PRO A 21 9.98 1.32 -2.62
C PRO A 21 10.65 1.32 -1.26
N ALA A 22 10.46 2.38 -0.49
CA ALA A 22 11.07 2.45 0.81
C ALA A 22 10.45 1.43 1.74
N TYR A 23 9.14 1.25 1.64
CA TYR A 23 8.49 0.30 2.51
C TYR A 23 8.81 -1.13 2.09
N LEU A 24 8.89 -1.39 0.81
CA LEU A 24 9.24 -2.72 0.37
C LEU A 24 10.65 -3.06 0.83
N ASN A 25 11.54 -2.09 0.79
CA ASN A 25 12.89 -2.32 1.23
C ASN A 25 12.94 -2.54 2.73
N ALA A 26 11.97 -2.03 3.47
CA ALA A 26 11.93 -2.21 4.90
C ALA A 26 11.27 -3.52 5.32
N GLY A 27 10.79 -4.31 4.37
CA GLY A 27 10.19 -5.58 4.72
C GLY A 27 8.71 -5.63 4.60
N TRP A 28 8.07 -4.56 4.14
CA TRP A 28 6.65 -4.56 3.95
C TRP A 28 6.31 -5.20 2.62
N GLN A 29 5.08 -5.62 2.49
CA GLN A 29 4.64 -6.23 1.26
C GLN A 29 3.49 -5.43 0.69
N LEU A 30 3.45 -5.30 -0.59
CA LEU A 30 2.38 -4.56 -1.24
C LEU A 30 1.14 -5.39 -1.26
N GLN A 31 0.06 -4.87 -0.69
CA GLN A 31 -1.19 -5.56 -0.73
C GLN A 31 -2.03 -5.11 -1.88
N GLU A 32 -1.72 -3.98 -2.44
CA GLU A 32 -2.41 -3.51 -3.59
C GLU A 32 -3.87 -3.47 -3.38
N LYS A 33 -4.32 -2.98 -2.27
CA LYS A 33 -5.69 -2.83 -2.05
C LYS A 33 -6.07 -1.49 -2.31
N GLU A 34 -6.50 -1.14 -3.45
CA GLU A 34 -6.80 0.17 -3.72
C GLU A 34 -8.08 0.52 -3.28
N ASP A 35 -8.26 1.52 -2.59
CA ASP A 35 -9.50 1.94 -2.19
C ASP A 35 -10.14 2.75 -3.14
N THR A 36 -9.60 3.07 -4.10
CA THR A 36 -10.27 3.82 -5.05
C THR A 36 -10.91 2.94 -5.96
N LYS A 37 -11.06 2.48 -6.05
CA LYS A 37 -11.56 1.90 -6.99
C LYS A 37 -12.48 1.52 -7.09
N LYS A 38 -12.59 1.55 -6.74
CA LYS A 38 -13.34 1.31 -6.79
C LYS A 38 -14.08 1.51 -7.13
N GLY A 39 -14.06 1.69 -7.33
CA GLY A 39 -14.69 1.85 -7.60
C GLY A 39 -15.26 1.93 -8.17
N ALA A 40 -15.18 1.85 -8.26
CA ALA A 40 -15.61 1.83 -8.77
C ALA A 40 -16.16 1.60 -9.31
N LYS A 41 -16.25 1.36 -9.38
CA LYS A 41 -16.72 1.08 -9.80
C LYS A 41 -17.04 0.97 -10.00
#